data_bcc40738a829395df7a49fbd450b6c37
#
_entry.id   bcc40738a829395df7a49fbd450b6c37
#
_cell.length_a   1.000
_cell.length_b   1.000
_cell.length_c   1.000
_cell.angle_alpha   90.00
_cell.angle_beta   90.00
_cell.angle_gamma   90.00
#
_symmetry.space_group_name_H-M   'P 1'
#
loop_
_entity.id
_entity.type
_entity.pdbx_description
1 polymer ?
#
loop_
_entity_poly.entity_id
_entity_poly.type
_entity_poly.pdbx_seq_one_letter_code
_entity_poly.pdbx_strand_id
1 'polypeptide(L)'
;MDDNDEKVEFLVDKYIPNSISDIYQPEYEYYNKLDKKSIKSLDWKDSSPDKCYFHKNILNRLKLISEDNSLPHIIFYGNPGSGKKTLINLFLEMIYDKSIYKLDDSKYTVISSGNMENEIIVKQSDYHIIIEPNNNNFDRYLIQDIVKEYAKRYPLCIYENSRNFKIVQINNLDNLSYYAQTSLRRTIEKYSKTCRFVMWCYSLSKVIEPLRSRCLCIHVPNQTEDDLIKWAFNISSLEKINLPINILNNIITNSNGNLKKILWKLDLYKFTNRVNNGYEKSLVKLLDSIRDNNIELIREYIYKMMITNIEAKVIIKDLLNIILTKY
;
A
#
# COMPACT_ATOMS: atom_id res chain seq x y z
N MET A 1 -17.21 36.36 -9.15
CA MET A 1 -16.33 35.87 -8.10
C MET A 1 -16.28 34.37 -8.33
N ASP A 2 -15.32 33.96 -9.16
CA ASP A 2 -15.15 32.57 -9.53
C ASP A 2 -14.29 31.92 -8.45
N ASP A 3 -14.93 31.18 -7.55
CA ASP A 3 -14.25 30.32 -6.58
C ASP A 3 -13.63 29.13 -7.34
N ASN A 4 -12.46 29.34 -7.90
CA ASN A 4 -11.55 28.26 -8.26
C ASN A 4 -10.92 27.73 -6.97
N ASP A 5 -11.68 26.95 -6.22
CA ASP A 5 -11.13 26.03 -5.23
C ASP A 5 -10.29 24.99 -5.98
N GLU A 6 -9.01 25.30 -6.26
CA GLU A 6 -8.03 24.29 -6.64
C GLU A 6 -7.97 23.28 -5.50
N LYS A 7 -8.66 22.14 -5.68
CA LYS A 7 -8.54 21.01 -4.77
C LYS A 7 -7.07 20.68 -4.65
N VAL A 8 -6.51 20.91 -3.47
CA VAL A 8 -5.13 20.52 -3.14
C VAL A 8 -5.07 19.00 -3.17
N GLU A 9 -4.61 18.46 -4.29
CA GLU A 9 -4.40 17.02 -4.46
C GLU A 9 -3.04 16.63 -3.89
N PHE A 10 -3.02 15.65 -2.99
CA PHE A 10 -1.76 15.17 -2.41
C PHE A 10 -0.95 14.38 -3.44
N LEU A 11 0.39 14.50 -3.39
CA LEU A 11 1.28 13.76 -4.30
C LEU A 11 1.07 12.25 -4.23
N VAL A 12 0.67 11.74 -3.06
CA VAL A 12 0.36 10.31 -2.89
C VAL A 12 -0.78 9.88 -3.81
N ASP A 13 -1.82 10.69 -3.96
CA ASP A 13 -2.98 10.35 -4.78
C ASP A 13 -2.71 10.66 -6.27
N LYS A 14 -1.98 11.74 -6.56
CA LYS A 14 -1.63 12.17 -7.90
C LYS A 14 -0.66 11.21 -8.62
N TYR A 15 0.31 10.62 -7.90
CA TYR A 15 1.36 9.77 -8.48
C TYR A 15 1.12 8.26 -8.30
N ILE A 16 -0.08 7.85 -7.90
CA ILE A 16 -0.48 6.44 -7.99
C ILE A 16 -0.81 6.14 -9.46
N PRO A 17 -0.19 5.11 -10.09
CA PRO A 17 -0.58 4.69 -11.43
C PRO A 17 -2.04 4.26 -11.47
N ASN A 18 -2.83 4.92 -12.29
CA ASN A 18 -4.26 4.65 -12.45
C ASN A 18 -4.57 3.74 -13.64
N SER A 19 -3.56 3.44 -14.47
CA SER A 19 -3.71 2.55 -15.62
C SER A 19 -2.40 1.85 -15.95
N ILE A 20 -2.53 0.74 -16.70
CA ILE A 20 -1.37 -0.02 -17.21
C ILE A 20 -0.49 0.85 -18.10
N SER A 21 -1.09 1.75 -18.89
CA SER A 21 -0.36 2.69 -19.75
C SER A 21 0.57 3.62 -18.97
N ASP A 22 0.23 3.95 -17.73
CA ASP A 22 1.06 4.80 -16.87
C ASP A 22 2.37 4.13 -16.45
N ILE A 23 2.43 2.80 -16.59
CA ILE A 23 3.58 1.99 -16.21
C ILE A 23 4.46 1.65 -17.41
N TYR A 24 3.87 1.53 -18.61
CA TYR A 24 4.58 1.14 -19.84
C TYR A 24 5.18 2.32 -20.63
N GLN A 25 5.40 3.47 -20.02
CA GLN A 25 6.10 4.57 -20.69
C GLN A 25 7.58 4.20 -20.93
N PRO A 26 8.18 4.62 -22.05
CA PRO A 26 9.53 4.22 -22.40
C PRO A 26 10.56 4.67 -21.36
N GLU A 27 11.52 3.80 -21.08
CA GLU A 27 12.68 4.12 -20.23
C GLU A 27 13.42 5.32 -20.82
N TYR A 28 13.68 6.31 -20.00
CA TYR A 28 14.48 7.46 -20.43
C TYR A 28 15.95 7.06 -20.54
N GLU A 29 16.49 7.06 -21.75
CA GLU A 29 17.92 6.87 -22.00
C GLU A 29 18.78 7.98 -21.37
N TYR A 30 18.17 9.08 -20.97
CA TYR A 30 18.85 10.26 -20.42
C TYR A 30 19.56 9.98 -19.10
N TYR A 31 18.96 9.18 -18.20
CA TYR A 31 19.54 8.89 -16.88
C TYR A 31 20.68 7.89 -16.92
N ASN A 32 20.76 7.05 -17.95
CA ASN A 32 21.85 6.09 -18.11
C ASN A 32 23.18 6.75 -18.54
N LYS A 33 23.12 8.01 -18.98
CA LYS A 33 24.30 8.80 -19.42
C LYS A 33 24.82 9.77 -18.36
N LEU A 34 24.14 9.90 -17.22
CA LEU A 34 24.55 10.81 -16.16
C LEU A 34 25.40 10.11 -15.10
N ASP A 35 26.70 10.42 -15.10
CA ASP A 35 27.58 10.07 -13.99
C ASP A 35 27.10 10.74 -12.69
N LYS A 36 27.24 10.03 -11.55
CA LYS A 36 26.87 10.53 -10.20
C LYS A 36 27.43 11.91 -9.84
N LYS A 37 28.50 12.35 -10.52
CA LYS A 37 29.10 13.69 -10.37
C LYS A 37 28.33 14.78 -11.12
N SER A 38 27.63 14.45 -12.20
CA SER A 38 26.92 15.41 -13.07
C SER A 38 25.55 15.81 -12.49
N ILE A 39 25.00 15.03 -11.57
CA ILE A 39 23.72 15.31 -10.91
C ILE A 39 23.77 16.60 -10.07
N LYS A 40 24.97 17.02 -9.63
CA LYS A 40 25.15 18.25 -8.83
C LYS A 40 24.95 19.57 -9.60
N SER A 41 24.93 19.52 -10.93
CA SER A 41 24.88 20.72 -11.80
C SER A 41 23.67 20.75 -12.75
N LEU A 42 22.68 19.88 -12.57
CA LEU A 42 21.50 19.86 -13.42
C LEU A 42 20.55 21.01 -13.06
N ASP A 43 20.29 21.84 -14.06
CA ASP A 43 19.22 22.81 -13.99
C ASP A 43 17.87 22.07 -14.01
N TRP A 44 17.05 22.32 -12.99
CA TRP A 44 15.73 21.72 -12.79
C TRP A 44 14.75 21.98 -13.95
N LYS A 45 15.11 22.90 -14.85
CA LYS A 45 14.27 23.31 -15.98
C LYS A 45 14.27 22.35 -17.16
N ASP A 46 15.27 21.45 -17.25
CA ASP A 46 15.47 20.60 -18.43
C ASP A 46 15.02 19.14 -18.23
N SER A 47 14.44 18.79 -17.05
CA SER A 47 13.95 17.45 -16.81
C SER A 47 12.54 17.27 -17.37
N SER A 48 12.40 16.38 -18.34
CA SER A 48 11.10 16.00 -18.87
C SER A 48 10.31 15.09 -17.93
N PRO A 49 8.98 15.18 -17.96
CA PRO A 49 8.09 14.57 -16.98
C PRO A 49 7.82 13.07 -17.23
N ASP A 50 8.83 12.22 -17.09
CA ASP A 50 8.59 10.80 -17.26
C ASP A 50 8.38 10.11 -15.93
N LYS A 51 7.27 9.40 -15.85
CA LYS A 51 6.94 8.55 -14.70
C LYS A 51 7.89 7.35 -14.70
N CYS A 52 8.81 7.30 -13.74
CA CYS A 52 9.54 6.07 -13.45
C CYS A 52 8.54 5.01 -13.00
N TYR A 53 8.65 3.81 -13.55
CA TYR A 53 7.85 2.70 -13.08
C TYR A 53 8.69 1.66 -12.37
N PHE A 54 8.07 0.97 -11.44
CA PHE A 54 8.69 -0.07 -10.65
C PHE A 54 8.10 -1.44 -10.98
N HIS A 55 8.84 -2.52 -10.71
CA HIS A 55 8.35 -3.91 -10.80
C HIS A 55 8.05 -4.44 -12.21
N LYS A 56 8.75 -3.96 -13.26
CA LYS A 56 8.55 -4.40 -14.66
C LYS A 56 8.48 -5.93 -14.81
N ASN A 57 9.42 -6.65 -14.19
CA ASN A 57 9.49 -8.11 -14.29
C ASN A 57 8.27 -8.79 -13.67
N ILE A 58 7.73 -8.23 -12.57
CA ILE A 58 6.53 -8.75 -11.92
C ILE A 58 5.31 -8.48 -12.80
N LEU A 59 5.19 -7.28 -13.35
CA LEU A 59 4.09 -6.91 -14.24
C LEU A 59 4.05 -7.76 -15.50
N ASN A 60 5.20 -8.01 -16.14
CA ASN A 60 5.28 -8.87 -17.31
C ASN A 60 4.82 -10.31 -16.98
N ARG A 61 5.20 -10.85 -15.82
CA ARG A 61 4.71 -12.16 -15.36
C ARG A 61 3.21 -12.14 -15.07
N LEU A 62 2.70 -11.09 -14.44
CA LEU A 62 1.27 -10.93 -14.16
C LEU A 62 0.46 -10.83 -15.46
N LYS A 63 1.00 -10.16 -16.49
CA LYS A 63 0.38 -10.10 -17.81
C LYS A 63 0.23 -11.50 -18.41
N LEU A 64 1.28 -12.30 -18.41
CA LEU A 64 1.22 -13.69 -18.89
C LEU A 64 0.18 -14.52 -18.12
N ILE A 65 0.15 -14.38 -16.78
CA ILE A 65 -0.84 -15.05 -15.94
C ILE A 65 -2.27 -14.55 -16.23
N SER A 66 -2.43 -13.27 -16.55
CA SER A 66 -3.74 -12.71 -16.88
C SER A 66 -4.30 -13.18 -18.22
N GLU A 67 -3.47 -13.57 -19.16
CA GLU A 67 -3.87 -14.11 -20.46
C GLU A 67 -4.39 -15.56 -20.33
N ASP A 68 -3.94 -16.30 -19.33
CA ASP A 68 -4.38 -17.67 -19.07
C ASP A 68 -5.79 -17.71 -18.46
N ASN A 69 -6.62 -18.66 -18.94
CA ASN A 69 -7.94 -18.88 -18.38
C ASN A 69 -7.92 -19.56 -16.99
N SER A 70 -6.81 -20.18 -16.61
CA SER A 70 -6.62 -20.85 -15.33
C SER A 70 -5.87 -20.00 -14.33
N LEU A 71 -6.47 -18.88 -13.91
CA LEU A 71 -5.87 -18.00 -12.90
C LEU A 71 -5.65 -18.73 -11.57
N PRO A 72 -4.43 -18.78 -11.00
CA PRO A 72 -4.20 -19.31 -9.67
C PRO A 72 -4.67 -18.34 -8.57
N HIS A 73 -4.80 -18.83 -7.34
CA HIS A 73 -4.90 -17.95 -6.17
C HIS A 73 -3.55 -17.31 -5.91
N ILE A 74 -3.50 -16.01 -5.61
CA ILE A 74 -2.24 -15.24 -5.51
C ILE A 74 -2.13 -14.57 -4.15
N ILE A 75 -0.93 -14.61 -3.57
CA ILE A 75 -0.55 -13.85 -2.38
C ILE A 75 0.64 -12.94 -2.74
N PHE A 76 0.43 -11.63 -2.70
CA PHE A 76 1.51 -10.66 -2.80
C PHE A 76 2.08 -10.38 -1.41
N TYR A 77 3.40 -10.49 -1.23
CA TYR A 77 4.02 -10.22 0.05
C TYR A 77 5.26 -9.32 -0.09
N GLY A 78 5.56 -8.56 0.95
CA GLY A 78 6.70 -7.62 0.95
C GLY A 78 6.49 -6.45 1.90
N ASN A 79 7.46 -5.56 1.98
CA ASN A 79 7.49 -4.46 2.92
C ASN A 79 6.35 -3.44 2.73
N PRO A 80 5.99 -2.67 3.79
CA PRO A 80 5.04 -1.58 3.67
C PRO A 80 5.49 -0.55 2.62
N GLY A 81 4.55 -0.09 1.80
CA GLY A 81 4.83 0.93 0.78
C GLY A 81 5.58 0.45 -0.46
N SER A 82 5.76 -0.88 -0.66
CA SER A 82 6.39 -1.45 -1.86
C SER A 82 5.51 -1.46 -3.12
N GLY A 83 4.27 -0.97 -3.05
CA GLY A 83 3.35 -0.91 -4.20
C GLY A 83 2.43 -2.13 -4.38
N LYS A 84 2.30 -3.04 -3.39
CA LYS A 84 1.47 -4.26 -3.49
C LYS A 84 0.03 -3.99 -3.91
N LYS A 85 -0.64 -3.03 -3.27
CA LYS A 85 -2.05 -2.69 -3.57
C LYS A 85 -2.19 -2.17 -5.00
N THR A 86 -1.27 -1.34 -5.44
CA THR A 86 -1.23 -0.82 -6.81
C THR A 86 -1.04 -1.95 -7.83
N LEU A 87 -0.10 -2.88 -7.57
CA LEU A 87 0.11 -4.05 -8.43
C LEU A 87 -1.13 -4.94 -8.53
N ILE A 88 -1.87 -5.11 -7.43
CA ILE A 88 -3.13 -5.86 -7.43
C ILE A 88 -4.17 -5.15 -8.30
N ASN A 89 -4.36 -3.84 -8.13
CA ASN A 89 -5.31 -3.09 -8.91
C ASN A 89 -5.00 -3.17 -10.42
N LEU A 90 -3.73 -3.00 -10.79
CA LEU A 90 -3.29 -3.12 -12.18
C LEU A 90 -3.47 -4.54 -12.74
N PHE A 91 -3.21 -5.56 -11.91
CA PHE A 91 -3.46 -6.94 -12.28
C PHE A 91 -4.96 -7.22 -12.51
N LEU A 92 -5.82 -6.66 -11.67
CA LEU A 92 -7.27 -6.75 -11.86
C LEU A 92 -7.72 -6.01 -13.13
N GLU A 93 -7.12 -4.85 -13.45
CA GLU A 93 -7.37 -4.13 -14.69
C GLU A 93 -6.97 -4.94 -15.94
N MET A 94 -5.85 -5.70 -15.86
CA MET A 94 -5.47 -6.63 -16.94
C MET A 94 -6.50 -7.74 -17.17
N ILE A 95 -7.28 -8.10 -16.16
CA ILE A 95 -8.26 -9.19 -16.22
C ILE A 95 -9.64 -8.67 -16.65
N TYR A 96 -10.09 -7.51 -16.11
CA TYR A 96 -11.48 -7.04 -16.19
C TYR A 96 -11.65 -5.60 -16.70
N ASP A 97 -10.60 -4.97 -17.20
CA ASP A 97 -10.60 -3.59 -17.68
C ASP A 97 -10.81 -2.54 -16.56
N LYS A 98 -10.96 -1.27 -16.95
CA LYS A 98 -11.09 -0.12 -16.05
C LYS A 98 -12.38 -0.11 -15.19
N SER A 99 -13.34 -0.97 -15.50
CA SER A 99 -14.60 -1.07 -14.74
C SER A 99 -14.40 -1.51 -13.29
N ILE A 100 -13.25 -2.10 -12.95
CA ILE A 100 -12.89 -2.50 -11.57
C ILE A 100 -12.82 -1.34 -10.58
N TYR A 101 -12.56 -0.11 -11.06
CA TYR A 101 -12.44 1.07 -10.19
C TYR A 101 -13.80 1.64 -9.75
N LYS A 102 -14.90 1.20 -10.36
CA LYS A 102 -16.25 1.53 -9.90
C LYS A 102 -16.60 0.62 -8.74
N LEU A 103 -16.45 1.14 -7.53
CA LEU A 103 -16.70 0.42 -6.29
C LEU A 103 -17.96 0.98 -5.62
N ASP A 104 -18.89 0.11 -5.30
CA ASP A 104 -20.06 0.41 -4.52
C ASP A 104 -19.91 -0.14 -3.10
N ASP A 105 -20.41 0.59 -2.12
CA ASP A 105 -20.43 0.18 -0.73
C ASP A 105 -21.65 -0.72 -0.46
N SER A 106 -21.42 -2.01 -0.26
CA SER A 106 -22.45 -3.00 0.07
C SER A 106 -22.43 -3.26 1.57
N LYS A 107 -23.62 -3.17 2.21
CA LYS A 107 -23.81 -3.48 3.62
C LYS A 107 -24.16 -4.94 3.80
N TYR A 108 -23.39 -5.64 4.62
CA TYR A 108 -23.64 -7.02 5.03
C TYR A 108 -23.88 -7.07 6.54
N THR A 109 -24.93 -7.77 6.96
CA THR A 109 -25.19 -8.06 8.37
C THR A 109 -24.55 -9.41 8.72
N VAL A 110 -23.70 -9.41 9.73
CA VAL A 110 -23.04 -10.61 10.25
C VAL A 110 -23.52 -10.86 11.66
N ILE A 111 -24.04 -12.06 11.91
CA ILE A 111 -24.53 -12.47 13.22
C ILE A 111 -23.41 -13.20 13.94
N SER A 112 -22.98 -12.66 15.09
CA SER A 112 -21.99 -13.30 15.94
C SER A 112 -22.61 -14.42 16.79
N SER A 113 -21.77 -15.28 17.38
CA SER A 113 -22.21 -16.38 18.26
C SER A 113 -23.02 -15.92 19.49
N GLY A 114 -23.05 -14.61 19.80
CA GLY A 114 -23.85 -14.01 20.85
C GLY A 114 -25.14 -13.35 20.36
N ASN A 115 -25.65 -13.68 19.19
CA ASN A 115 -26.80 -13.03 18.53
C ASN A 115 -26.66 -11.50 18.38
N MET A 116 -25.45 -10.96 18.42
CA MET A 116 -25.21 -9.55 18.11
C MET A 116 -25.08 -9.40 16.60
N GLU A 117 -25.93 -8.57 16.02
CA GLU A 117 -25.86 -8.19 14.62
C GLU A 117 -24.87 -7.03 14.47
N ASN A 118 -23.89 -7.21 13.59
CA ASN A 118 -22.96 -6.15 13.22
C ASN A 118 -23.07 -5.90 11.72
N GLU A 119 -23.22 -4.65 11.36
CA GLU A 119 -23.17 -4.21 9.96
C GLU A 119 -21.71 -4.01 9.55
N ILE A 120 -21.32 -4.68 8.47
CA ILE A 120 -20.01 -4.53 7.86
C ILE A 120 -20.19 -3.93 6.47
N ILE A 121 -19.51 -2.83 6.21
CA ILE A 121 -19.48 -2.20 4.88
C ILE A 121 -18.34 -2.83 4.11
N VAL A 122 -18.65 -3.39 2.95
CA VAL A 122 -17.68 -4.04 2.06
C VAL A 122 -17.73 -3.35 0.71
N LYS A 123 -16.57 -3.00 0.18
CA LYS A 123 -16.45 -2.43 -1.17
C LYS A 123 -16.54 -3.54 -2.20
N GLN A 124 -17.47 -3.41 -3.11
CA GLN A 124 -17.75 -4.41 -4.13
C GLN A 124 -17.86 -3.75 -5.50
N SER A 125 -17.31 -4.41 -6.53
CA SER A 125 -17.60 -4.12 -7.93
C SER A 125 -18.35 -5.30 -8.54
N ASP A 126 -18.76 -5.19 -9.81
CA ASP A 126 -19.42 -6.28 -10.54
C ASP A 126 -18.55 -7.55 -10.62
N TYR A 127 -17.23 -7.41 -10.56
CA TYR A 127 -16.25 -8.49 -10.77
C TYR A 127 -15.52 -8.93 -9.51
N HIS A 128 -15.38 -8.05 -8.50
CA HIS A 128 -14.62 -8.37 -7.31
C HIS A 128 -15.20 -7.74 -6.04
N ILE A 129 -14.85 -8.35 -4.92
CA ILE A 129 -15.15 -7.85 -3.58
C ILE A 129 -13.84 -7.60 -2.83
N ILE A 130 -13.76 -6.47 -2.09
CA ILE A 130 -12.58 -6.09 -1.31
C ILE A 130 -12.88 -6.26 0.17
N ILE A 131 -12.09 -7.06 0.85
CA ILE A 131 -12.21 -7.35 2.27
C ILE A 131 -10.98 -6.82 2.99
N GLU A 132 -11.23 -6.00 4.02
CA GLU A 132 -10.20 -5.44 4.88
C GLU A 132 -10.38 -5.95 6.31
N PRO A 133 -9.59 -6.96 6.75
CA PRO A 133 -9.63 -7.44 8.12
C PRO A 133 -9.17 -6.36 9.11
N ASN A 134 -9.92 -6.15 10.18
CA ASN A 134 -9.65 -5.10 11.17
C ASN A 134 -9.13 -5.62 12.52
N ASN A 135 -8.55 -6.81 12.58
CA ASN A 135 -8.12 -7.46 13.84
C ASN A 135 -9.23 -7.64 14.91
N ASN A 136 -10.48 -7.45 14.53
CA ASN A 136 -11.61 -7.70 15.40
C ASN A 136 -11.94 -9.20 15.38
N ASN A 137 -12.44 -9.74 16.46
CA ASN A 137 -12.85 -11.15 16.54
C ASN A 137 -13.93 -11.55 15.50
N PHE A 138 -14.44 -10.61 14.73
CA PHE A 138 -15.43 -10.80 13.66
C PHE A 138 -14.83 -11.29 12.33
N ASP A 139 -13.51 -11.30 12.15
CA ASP A 139 -12.86 -11.71 10.89
C ASP A 139 -13.25 -13.13 10.47
N ARG A 140 -13.49 -14.01 11.43
CA ARG A 140 -13.94 -15.38 11.17
C ARG A 140 -15.31 -15.39 10.50
N TYR A 141 -16.26 -14.62 11.00
CA TYR A 141 -17.62 -14.54 10.46
C TYR A 141 -17.61 -13.85 9.09
N LEU A 142 -16.78 -12.81 8.91
CA LEU A 142 -16.57 -12.15 7.62
C LEU A 142 -16.17 -13.16 6.54
N ILE A 143 -15.22 -14.06 6.84
CA ILE A 143 -14.80 -15.11 5.90
C ILE A 143 -15.89 -16.19 5.75
N GLN A 144 -16.54 -16.61 6.83
CA GLN A 144 -17.52 -17.69 6.79
C GLN A 144 -18.83 -17.30 6.12
N ASP A 145 -19.29 -16.09 6.31
CA ASP A 145 -20.60 -15.66 5.84
C ASP A 145 -20.46 -14.88 4.54
N ILE A 146 -19.77 -13.74 4.54
CA ILE A 146 -19.69 -12.85 3.37
C ILE A 146 -18.92 -13.51 2.23
N VAL A 147 -17.67 -13.94 2.49
CA VAL A 147 -16.83 -14.52 1.42
C VAL A 147 -17.44 -15.81 0.88
N LYS A 148 -17.97 -16.64 1.74
CA LYS A 148 -18.60 -17.89 1.34
C LYS A 148 -19.89 -17.66 0.55
N GLU A 149 -20.71 -16.69 0.93
CA GLU A 149 -21.91 -16.33 0.20
C GLU A 149 -21.57 -15.76 -1.18
N TYR A 150 -20.62 -14.84 -1.23
CA TYR A 150 -20.12 -14.28 -2.49
C TYR A 150 -19.55 -15.37 -3.41
N ALA A 151 -18.79 -16.31 -2.86
CA ALA A 151 -18.17 -17.41 -3.62
C ALA A 151 -19.18 -18.45 -4.11
N LYS A 152 -20.34 -18.60 -3.48
CA LYS A 152 -21.43 -19.48 -3.93
C LYS A 152 -22.12 -18.96 -5.18
N ARG A 153 -22.21 -17.63 -5.34
CA ARG A 153 -22.91 -17.01 -6.46
C ARG A 153 -22.07 -17.15 -7.73
N TYR A 154 -22.60 -17.82 -8.75
CA TYR A 154 -21.94 -17.89 -10.04
C TYR A 154 -21.84 -16.51 -10.69
N PRO A 155 -20.77 -16.21 -11.43
CA PRO A 155 -20.69 -14.99 -12.19
C PRO A 155 -21.80 -14.99 -13.25
N LEU A 156 -22.49 -13.87 -13.42
CA LEU A 156 -23.43 -13.68 -14.51
C LEU A 156 -22.60 -13.40 -15.77
N CYS A 157 -22.48 -14.39 -16.65
CA CYS A 157 -21.78 -14.28 -17.94
C CYS A 157 -22.60 -13.45 -18.94
N ILE A 158 -22.90 -12.18 -18.61
CA ILE A 158 -23.71 -11.30 -19.48
C ILE A 158 -22.81 -10.54 -20.48
N TYR A 159 -21.52 -10.42 -20.20
CA TYR A 159 -20.58 -9.65 -21.02
C TYR A 159 -19.66 -10.56 -21.84
N GLU A 160 -19.41 -10.20 -23.08
CA GLU A 160 -18.60 -10.98 -24.05
C GLU A 160 -17.16 -11.28 -23.56
N ASN A 161 -16.62 -10.48 -22.66
CA ASN A 161 -15.29 -10.67 -22.06
C ASN A 161 -15.34 -11.20 -20.61
N SER A 162 -16.49 -11.71 -20.14
CA SER A 162 -16.64 -12.16 -18.76
C SER A 162 -15.95 -13.50 -18.53
N ARG A 163 -15.02 -13.53 -17.59
CA ARG A 163 -14.41 -14.77 -17.12
C ARG A 163 -15.39 -15.55 -16.24
N ASN A 164 -15.27 -16.87 -16.25
CA ASN A 164 -16.15 -17.77 -15.49
C ASN A 164 -15.90 -17.74 -13.97
N PHE A 165 -15.18 -16.76 -13.44
CA PHE A 165 -14.88 -16.64 -12.02
C PHE A 165 -14.91 -15.17 -11.56
N LYS A 166 -15.22 -14.99 -10.30
CA LYS A 166 -15.13 -13.70 -9.58
C LYS A 166 -13.85 -13.63 -8.77
N ILE A 167 -13.44 -12.42 -8.39
CA ILE A 167 -12.26 -12.23 -7.56
C ILE A 167 -12.67 -11.79 -6.16
N VAL A 168 -12.03 -12.40 -5.17
CA VAL A 168 -12.08 -11.98 -3.76
C VAL A 168 -10.70 -11.41 -3.41
N GLN A 169 -10.64 -10.10 -3.23
CA GLN A 169 -9.45 -9.42 -2.78
C GLN A 169 -9.44 -9.34 -1.26
N ILE A 170 -8.38 -9.82 -0.60
CA ILE A 170 -8.21 -9.72 0.84
C ILE A 170 -6.98 -8.87 1.13
N ASN A 171 -7.22 -7.73 1.75
CA ASN A 171 -6.18 -6.80 2.17
C ASN A 171 -5.65 -7.21 3.55
N ASN A 172 -4.33 -7.04 3.78
CA ASN A 172 -3.71 -7.33 5.08
C ASN A 172 -4.01 -8.73 5.66
N LEU A 173 -3.68 -9.78 4.91
CA LEU A 173 -3.86 -11.16 5.37
C LEU A 173 -3.19 -11.44 6.74
N ASP A 174 -2.17 -10.65 7.10
CA ASP A 174 -1.49 -10.69 8.41
C ASP A 174 -2.41 -10.42 9.59
N ASN A 175 -3.50 -9.68 9.36
CA ASN A 175 -4.44 -9.30 10.41
C ASN A 175 -5.54 -10.35 10.63
N LEU A 176 -5.63 -11.36 9.77
CA LEU A 176 -6.58 -12.45 9.96
C LEU A 176 -6.13 -13.38 11.09
N SER A 177 -7.06 -13.68 11.99
CA SER A 177 -6.84 -14.67 13.03
C SER A 177 -6.56 -16.06 12.44
N TYR A 178 -5.89 -16.93 13.20
CA TYR A 178 -5.61 -18.30 12.78
C TYR A 178 -6.87 -19.08 12.35
N TYR A 179 -7.96 -18.91 13.09
CA TYR A 179 -9.24 -19.56 12.78
C TYR A 179 -9.87 -19.03 11.49
N ALA A 180 -9.75 -17.73 11.23
CA ALA A 180 -10.23 -17.13 9.98
C ALA A 180 -9.42 -17.64 8.78
N GLN A 181 -8.10 -17.73 8.90
CA GLN A 181 -7.24 -18.31 7.86
C GLN A 181 -7.55 -19.79 7.58
N THR A 182 -7.85 -20.57 8.63
CA THR A 182 -8.24 -21.98 8.48
C THR A 182 -9.59 -22.10 7.76
N SER A 183 -10.53 -21.21 8.06
CA SER A 183 -11.82 -21.14 7.35
C SER A 183 -11.64 -20.74 5.90
N LEU A 184 -10.78 -19.74 5.63
CA LEU A 184 -10.44 -19.29 4.29
C LEU A 184 -9.84 -20.42 3.44
N ARG A 185 -8.95 -21.24 4.01
CA ARG A 185 -8.41 -22.43 3.34
C ARG A 185 -9.52 -23.32 2.79
N ARG A 186 -10.51 -23.67 3.63
CA ARG A 186 -11.64 -24.50 3.21
C ARG A 186 -12.48 -23.85 2.12
N THR A 187 -12.65 -22.55 2.20
CA THR A 187 -13.39 -21.77 1.19
C THR A 187 -12.66 -21.76 -0.15
N ILE A 188 -11.34 -21.58 -0.16
CA ILE A 188 -10.49 -21.64 -1.35
C ILE A 188 -10.61 -23.01 -2.04
N GLU A 189 -10.52 -24.10 -1.28
CA GLU A 189 -10.64 -25.46 -1.83
C GLU A 189 -12.01 -25.72 -2.45
N LYS A 190 -13.06 -25.31 -1.73
CA LYS A 190 -14.43 -25.60 -2.13
C LYS A 190 -14.90 -24.78 -3.34
N TYR A 191 -14.49 -23.53 -3.43
CA TYR A 191 -15.00 -22.59 -4.44
C TYR A 191 -13.95 -22.20 -5.48
N SER A 192 -12.92 -23.02 -5.68
CA SER A 192 -11.85 -22.78 -6.65
C SER A 192 -12.34 -22.65 -8.10
N LYS A 193 -13.52 -23.17 -8.44
CA LYS A 193 -14.10 -23.05 -9.78
C LYS A 193 -14.81 -21.71 -10.00
N THR A 194 -15.43 -21.15 -8.98
CA THR A 194 -16.27 -19.94 -9.06
C THR A 194 -15.55 -18.68 -8.63
N CYS A 195 -14.50 -18.80 -7.81
CA CYS A 195 -13.77 -17.66 -7.26
C CYS A 195 -12.26 -17.83 -7.33
N ARG A 196 -11.57 -16.71 -7.53
CA ARG A 196 -10.12 -16.59 -7.34
C ARG A 196 -9.83 -15.61 -6.23
N PHE A 197 -8.82 -15.94 -5.43
CA PHE A 197 -8.41 -15.14 -4.29
C PHE A 197 -7.12 -14.42 -4.62
N VAL A 198 -7.14 -13.10 -4.53
CA VAL A 198 -5.98 -12.21 -4.68
C VAL A 198 -5.77 -11.51 -3.36
N MET A 199 -4.68 -11.83 -2.69
CA MET A 199 -4.43 -11.42 -1.31
C MET A 199 -3.09 -10.73 -1.19
N TRP A 200 -2.92 -9.88 -0.17
CA TRP A 200 -1.60 -9.38 0.15
C TRP A 200 -1.33 -9.36 1.65
N CYS A 201 -0.05 -9.50 2.00
CA CYS A 201 0.45 -9.46 3.36
C CYS A 201 1.80 -8.75 3.43
N TYR A 202 2.24 -8.40 4.63
CA TYR A 202 3.60 -7.89 4.84
C TYR A 202 4.59 -9.04 4.99
N SER A 203 4.23 -10.07 5.74
CA SER A 203 5.09 -11.22 6.02
C SER A 203 4.37 -12.55 5.82
N LEU A 204 4.98 -13.46 5.06
CA LEU A 204 4.46 -14.81 4.89
C LEU A 204 4.52 -15.64 6.18
N SER A 205 5.35 -15.27 7.16
CA SER A 205 5.46 -16.01 8.43
C SER A 205 4.16 -16.01 9.25
N LYS A 206 3.30 -14.98 9.06
CA LYS A 206 2.00 -14.88 9.70
C LYS A 206 0.88 -15.63 8.97
N VAL A 207 1.15 -16.11 7.77
CA VAL A 207 0.20 -16.86 6.95
C VAL A 207 0.42 -18.34 7.18
N ILE A 208 -0.63 -19.08 7.48
CA ILE A 208 -0.55 -20.53 7.72
C ILE A 208 -0.04 -21.29 6.48
N GLU A 209 0.79 -22.29 6.69
CA GLU A 209 1.40 -23.08 5.61
C GLU A 209 0.36 -23.72 4.65
N PRO A 210 -0.76 -24.29 5.12
CA PRO A 210 -1.78 -24.86 4.24
C PRO A 210 -2.42 -23.83 3.28
N LEU A 211 -2.37 -22.55 3.60
CA LEU A 211 -2.84 -21.49 2.73
C LEU A 211 -1.77 -21.12 1.70
N ARG A 212 -0.51 -21.02 2.15
CA ARG A 212 0.63 -20.71 1.27
C ARG A 212 0.82 -21.77 0.19
N SER A 213 0.65 -23.05 0.52
CA SER A 213 0.80 -24.16 -0.44
C SER A 213 -0.24 -24.19 -1.55
N ARG A 214 -1.37 -23.48 -1.40
CA ARG A 214 -2.47 -23.40 -2.39
C ARG A 214 -2.45 -22.13 -3.24
N CYS A 215 -1.55 -21.20 -2.91
CA CYS A 215 -1.49 -19.92 -3.57
C CYS A 215 -0.13 -19.70 -4.20
N LEU A 216 -0.11 -19.01 -5.32
CA LEU A 216 1.12 -18.49 -5.91
C LEU A 216 1.60 -17.30 -5.08
N CYS A 217 2.71 -17.46 -4.39
CA CYS A 217 3.29 -16.39 -3.58
C CYS A 217 4.26 -15.53 -4.42
N ILE A 218 3.95 -14.25 -4.57
CA ILE A 218 4.74 -13.29 -5.36
C ILE A 218 5.39 -12.29 -4.39
N HIS A 219 6.71 -12.28 -4.36
CA HIS A 219 7.47 -11.29 -3.59
C HIS A 219 7.48 -9.94 -4.32
N VAL A 220 7.11 -8.88 -3.60
CA VAL A 220 7.21 -7.50 -4.07
C VAL A 220 8.36 -6.82 -3.33
N PRO A 221 9.57 -6.79 -3.92
CA PRO A 221 10.76 -6.23 -3.26
C PRO A 221 10.64 -4.72 -3.11
N ASN A 222 11.44 -4.15 -2.21
CA ASN A 222 11.67 -2.71 -2.20
C ASN A 222 12.47 -2.31 -3.43
N GLN A 223 12.31 -1.07 -3.84
CA GLN A 223 13.11 -0.49 -4.91
C GLN A 223 14.53 -0.21 -4.44
N THR A 224 15.46 -0.15 -5.38
CA THR A 224 16.83 0.26 -5.09
C THR A 224 16.88 1.75 -4.72
N GLU A 225 17.87 2.15 -3.93
CA GLU A 225 18.01 3.55 -3.55
C GLU A 225 18.21 4.45 -4.77
N ASP A 226 18.95 3.99 -5.77
CA ASP A 226 19.20 4.72 -7.02
C ASP A 226 17.90 4.96 -7.82
N ASP A 227 17.01 3.96 -7.89
CA ASP A 227 15.72 4.10 -8.57
C ASP A 227 14.78 5.03 -7.80
N LEU A 228 14.83 4.98 -6.47
CA LEU A 228 14.06 5.88 -5.61
C LEU A 228 14.53 7.34 -5.75
N ILE A 229 15.83 7.57 -5.87
CA ILE A 229 16.41 8.90 -6.11
C ILE A 229 15.91 9.45 -7.45
N LYS A 230 16.02 8.67 -8.53
CA LYS A 230 15.55 9.07 -9.86
C LYS A 230 14.07 9.42 -9.85
N TRP A 231 13.27 8.55 -9.25
CA TRP A 231 11.82 8.72 -9.16
C TRP A 231 11.43 9.95 -8.34
N ALA A 232 12.00 10.14 -7.16
CA ALA A 232 11.70 11.28 -6.31
C ALA A 232 12.20 12.60 -6.92
N PHE A 233 13.33 12.57 -7.64
CA PHE A 233 13.84 13.71 -8.39
C PHE A 233 12.88 14.10 -9.52
N ASN A 234 12.36 13.16 -10.29
CA ASN A 234 11.39 13.41 -11.34
C ASN A 234 10.12 14.07 -10.79
N ILE A 235 9.59 13.56 -9.69
CA ILE A 235 8.42 14.15 -9.05
C ILE A 235 8.70 15.56 -8.56
N SER A 236 9.86 15.78 -7.92
CA SER A 236 10.25 17.11 -7.44
C SER A 236 10.37 18.11 -8.58
N SER A 237 10.88 17.69 -9.72
CA SER A 237 10.98 18.51 -10.94
C SER A 237 9.61 18.85 -11.52
N LEU A 238 8.70 17.86 -11.63
CA LEU A 238 7.33 18.06 -12.09
C LEU A 238 6.54 19.04 -11.22
N GLU A 239 6.71 18.92 -9.91
CA GLU A 239 6.03 19.77 -8.93
C GLU A 239 6.76 21.09 -8.66
N LYS A 240 7.86 21.36 -9.37
CA LYS A 240 8.71 22.57 -9.21
C LYS A 240 9.18 22.76 -7.76
N ILE A 241 9.49 21.68 -7.06
CA ILE A 241 9.98 21.72 -5.69
C ILE A 241 11.50 21.88 -5.72
N ASN A 242 12.00 23.01 -5.23
CA ASN A 242 13.45 23.25 -5.12
C ASN A 242 14.04 22.46 -3.95
N LEU A 243 14.37 21.19 -4.19
CA LEU A 243 14.86 20.30 -3.15
C LEU A 243 16.37 20.06 -3.31
N PRO A 244 17.21 20.44 -2.32
CA PRO A 244 18.63 20.11 -2.34
C PRO A 244 18.86 18.58 -2.32
N ILE A 245 19.82 18.10 -3.09
CA ILE A 245 20.12 16.66 -3.23
C ILE A 245 20.41 16.01 -1.87
N ASN A 246 21.07 16.70 -0.96
CA ASN A 246 21.35 16.21 0.38
C ASN A 246 20.06 15.92 1.17
N ILE A 247 19.06 16.77 1.01
CA ILE A 247 17.74 16.59 1.66
C ILE A 247 16.99 15.43 1.00
N LEU A 248 17.04 15.31 -0.33
CA LEU A 248 16.44 14.19 -1.06
C LEU A 248 17.01 12.85 -0.58
N ASN A 249 18.33 12.74 -0.49
CA ASN A 249 18.98 11.54 0.00
C ASN A 249 18.56 11.21 1.44
N ASN A 250 18.46 12.20 2.33
CA ASN A 250 17.96 12.00 3.69
C ASN A 250 16.50 11.52 3.75
N ILE A 251 15.66 12.01 2.85
CA ILE A 251 14.26 11.55 2.75
C ILE A 251 14.23 10.07 2.36
N ILE A 252 15.05 9.65 1.40
CA ILE A 252 15.06 8.29 0.87
C ILE A 252 15.61 7.31 1.89
N THR A 253 16.76 7.58 2.48
CA THR A 253 17.38 6.71 3.50
C THR A 253 16.46 6.52 4.70
N ASN A 254 15.84 7.60 5.21
CA ASN A 254 14.90 7.54 6.34
C ASN A 254 13.53 6.91 5.98
N SER A 255 13.26 6.67 4.70
CA SER A 255 11.99 6.07 4.26
C SER A 255 12.06 4.55 4.12
N ASN A 256 13.26 3.94 4.20
CA ASN A 256 13.49 2.49 4.12
C ASN A 256 12.77 1.83 2.93
N GLY A 257 12.80 2.47 1.77
CA GLY A 257 12.15 1.96 0.54
C GLY A 257 10.61 2.07 0.51
N ASN A 258 10.01 2.81 1.43
CA ASN A 258 8.56 3.03 1.45
C ASN A 258 8.18 4.21 0.54
N LEU A 259 7.65 3.92 -0.66
CA LEU A 259 7.25 4.91 -1.66
C LEU A 259 6.24 5.93 -1.10
N LYS A 260 5.26 5.47 -0.35
CA LYS A 260 4.23 6.32 0.23
C LYS A 260 4.82 7.32 1.23
N LYS A 261 5.78 6.88 2.05
CA LYS A 261 6.47 7.73 3.02
C LYS A 261 7.34 8.79 2.34
N ILE A 262 7.94 8.46 1.19
CA ILE A 262 8.71 9.42 0.38
C ILE A 262 7.79 10.52 -0.14
N LEU A 263 6.65 10.17 -0.75
CA LEU A 263 5.68 11.14 -1.25
C LEU A 263 5.16 12.07 -0.15
N TRP A 264 4.79 11.51 1.01
CA TRP A 264 4.37 12.32 2.17
C TRP A 264 5.43 13.30 2.64
N LYS A 265 6.71 12.90 2.64
CA LYS A 265 7.81 13.81 3.01
C LYS A 265 8.06 14.88 1.95
N LEU A 266 7.87 14.57 0.67
CA LEU A 266 7.93 15.55 -0.42
C LEU A 266 6.80 16.57 -0.31
N ASP A 267 5.56 16.13 -0.05
CA ASP A 267 4.43 17.02 0.21
C ASP A 267 4.71 17.94 1.41
N LEU A 268 5.17 17.36 2.52
CA LEU A 268 5.51 18.15 3.70
C LEU A 268 6.56 19.23 3.36
N TYR A 269 7.58 18.87 2.59
CA TYR A 269 8.61 19.83 2.18
C TYR A 269 8.05 20.89 1.24
N LYS A 270 7.16 20.54 0.33
CA LYS A 270 6.48 21.47 -0.59
C LYS A 270 5.74 22.58 0.17
N PHE A 271 5.03 22.21 1.27
CA PHE A 271 4.24 23.17 2.05
C PHE A 271 5.03 23.91 3.13
N THR A 272 6.03 23.26 3.74
CA THR A 272 6.69 23.79 4.94
C THR A 272 8.14 24.16 4.76
N ASN A 273 8.76 23.78 3.63
CA ASN A 273 10.21 23.82 3.42
C ASN A 273 11.03 23.11 4.51
N ARG A 274 10.42 22.15 5.20
CA ARG A 274 11.02 21.36 6.30
C ARG A 274 10.79 19.89 6.09
N VAL A 275 11.80 19.07 6.38
CA VAL A 275 11.73 17.60 6.24
C VAL A 275 11.26 16.92 7.51
N ASN A 276 11.61 17.51 8.68
CA ASN A 276 11.34 16.90 9.97
C ASN A 276 9.97 17.29 10.51
N ASN A 277 9.17 16.30 10.80
CA ASN A 277 7.89 16.46 11.47
C ASN A 277 8.11 16.95 12.90
N GLY A 278 7.15 17.72 13.43
CA GLY A 278 7.13 18.12 14.83
C GLY A 278 7.19 16.93 15.79
N TYR A 279 6.69 15.77 15.36
CA TYR A 279 6.73 14.50 16.08
C TYR A 279 8.16 14.03 16.39
N GLU A 280 9.08 13.99 15.40
CA GLU A 280 10.48 13.57 15.63
C GLU A 280 11.17 14.51 16.63
N LYS A 281 10.88 15.81 16.55
CA LYS A 281 11.39 16.79 17.54
C LYS A 281 10.81 16.56 18.94
N SER A 282 9.55 16.18 19.03
CA SER A 282 8.89 15.88 20.30
C SER A 282 9.45 14.61 20.94
N LEU A 283 9.79 13.58 20.14
CA LEU A 283 10.47 12.38 20.62
C LEU A 283 11.85 12.67 21.18
N VAL A 284 12.64 13.51 20.52
CA VAL A 284 13.97 13.92 21.02
C VAL A 284 13.84 14.68 22.32
N LYS A 285 12.92 15.65 22.40
CA LYS A 285 12.67 16.40 23.63
C LYS A 285 12.18 15.52 24.80
N LEU A 286 11.37 14.50 24.48
CA LEU A 286 10.95 13.49 25.46
C LEU A 286 12.16 12.72 25.99
N LEU A 287 13.08 12.29 25.14
CA LEU A 287 14.32 11.62 25.58
C LEU A 287 15.20 12.54 26.45
N ASP A 288 15.34 13.80 26.06
CA ASP A 288 16.08 14.78 26.84
C ASP A 288 15.42 14.97 28.21
N SER A 289 14.08 15.08 28.28
CA SER A 289 13.36 15.22 29.57
C SER A 289 13.44 13.98 30.47
N ILE A 290 13.54 12.78 29.89
CA ILE A 290 13.77 11.52 30.62
C ILE A 290 15.18 11.54 31.22
N ARG A 291 16.18 12.00 30.48
CA ARG A 291 17.55 12.12 30.95
C ARG A 291 17.67 13.11 32.11
N ASP A 292 16.91 14.21 32.03
CA ASP A 292 16.90 15.26 33.06
C ASP A 292 15.99 14.92 34.27
N ASN A 293 15.37 13.72 34.27
CA ASN A 293 14.41 13.24 35.28
C ASN A 293 13.26 14.23 35.57
N ASN A 294 12.83 15.01 34.58
CA ASN A 294 11.74 15.96 34.75
C ASN A 294 10.38 15.31 34.41
N ILE A 295 9.70 14.84 35.47
CA ILE A 295 8.44 14.08 35.33
C ILE A 295 7.32 14.92 34.71
N GLU A 296 7.26 16.22 34.98
CA GLU A 296 6.22 17.10 34.43
C GLU A 296 6.33 17.25 32.91
N LEU A 297 7.54 17.50 32.40
CA LEU A 297 7.80 17.60 30.98
C LEU A 297 7.61 16.24 30.26
N ILE A 298 7.99 15.12 30.86
CA ILE A 298 7.76 13.78 30.33
C ILE A 298 6.28 13.56 30.14
N ARG A 299 5.45 13.86 31.13
CA ARG A 299 4.00 13.72 31.07
C ARG A 299 3.40 14.61 29.99
N GLU A 300 3.83 15.84 29.87
CA GLU A 300 3.36 16.79 28.86
C GLU A 300 3.65 16.30 27.44
N TYR A 301 4.88 15.83 27.18
CA TYR A 301 5.23 15.30 25.84
C TYR A 301 4.50 14.00 25.51
N ILE A 302 4.30 13.08 26.48
CA ILE A 302 3.50 11.86 26.27
C ILE A 302 2.06 12.23 25.92
N TYR A 303 1.43 13.15 26.64
CA TYR A 303 0.06 13.58 26.31
C TYR A 303 -0.03 14.23 24.93
N LYS A 304 0.93 15.08 24.55
CA LYS A 304 1.00 15.65 23.19
C LYS A 304 1.08 14.55 22.11
N MET A 305 1.82 13.48 22.36
CA MET A 305 1.90 12.35 21.44
C MET A 305 0.61 11.53 21.41
N MET A 306 -0.03 11.31 22.54
CA MET A 306 -1.31 10.57 22.58
C MET A 306 -2.42 11.31 21.83
N ILE A 307 -2.44 12.65 21.86
CA ILE A 307 -3.39 13.48 21.10
C ILE A 307 -3.23 13.29 19.57
N THR A 308 -2.01 12.96 19.09
CA THR A 308 -1.77 12.72 17.66
C THR A 308 -2.32 11.39 17.14
N ASN A 309 -2.94 10.59 18.00
CA ASN A 309 -3.53 9.27 17.69
C ASN A 309 -2.53 8.26 17.09
N ILE A 310 -1.23 8.41 17.40
CA ILE A 310 -0.19 7.47 16.97
C ILE A 310 -0.19 6.27 17.94
N GLU A 311 -0.16 5.06 17.39
CA GLU A 311 -0.12 3.84 18.20
C GLU A 311 1.12 3.81 19.12
N ALA A 312 0.93 3.45 20.39
CA ALA A 312 2.01 3.39 21.40
C ALA A 312 3.18 2.48 20.95
N LYS A 313 2.89 1.41 20.20
CA LYS A 313 3.93 0.51 19.64
C LYS A 313 4.85 1.24 18.66
N VAL A 314 4.33 2.15 17.86
CA VAL A 314 5.11 2.95 16.90
C VAL A 314 5.98 3.94 17.66
N ILE A 315 5.42 4.63 18.67
CA ILE A 315 6.15 5.57 19.52
C ILE A 315 7.34 4.88 20.21
N ILE A 316 7.12 3.72 20.81
CA ILE A 316 8.18 2.95 21.50
C ILE A 316 9.25 2.50 20.50
N LYS A 317 8.87 2.02 19.33
CA LYS A 317 9.80 1.60 18.28
C LYS A 317 10.66 2.77 17.80
N ASP A 318 10.05 3.92 17.57
CA ASP A 318 10.77 5.12 17.11
C ASP A 318 11.70 5.67 18.19
N LEU A 319 11.29 5.64 19.46
CA LEU A 319 12.16 5.97 20.61
C LEU A 319 13.37 5.03 20.67
N LEU A 320 13.17 3.73 20.55
CA LEU A 320 14.27 2.75 20.51
C LEU A 320 15.22 3.00 19.34
N ASN A 321 14.68 3.28 18.15
CA ASN A 321 15.51 3.60 16.99
C ASN A 321 16.36 4.86 17.23
N ILE A 322 15.79 5.91 17.84
CA ILE A 322 16.53 7.14 18.15
C ILE A 322 17.64 6.86 19.19
N ILE A 323 17.37 6.05 20.19
CA ILE A 323 18.37 5.66 21.19
C ILE A 323 19.52 4.89 20.52
N LEU A 324 19.20 3.89 19.68
CA LEU A 324 20.21 3.07 18.98
C LEU A 324 21.03 3.86 17.94
N THR A 325 20.49 4.95 17.40
CA THR A 325 21.20 5.79 16.41
C THR A 325 22.03 6.90 17.05
N LYS A 326 21.68 7.34 18.26
CA LYS A 326 22.37 8.44 18.95
C LYS A 326 23.39 7.96 19.99
N TYR A 327 23.25 6.72 20.46
CA TYR A 327 24.10 6.11 21.49
C TYR A 327 24.62 4.75 21.01
#